data_e74df60c555259d5a52aa6ab331507a6
#
_entry.id   e74df60c555259d5a52aa6ab331507a6
#
_cell.length_a   1.000
_cell.length_b   1.000
_cell.length_c   1.000
_cell.angle_alpha   90.00
_cell.angle_beta   90.00
_cell.angle_gamma   90.00
#
_symmetry.space_group_name_H-M   'P 1'
#
loop_
_entity.id
_entity.type
_entity.pdbx_description
1 polymer ?
#
loop_
_entity_poly.entity_id
_entity_poly.type
_entity_poly.pdbx_seq_one_letter_code
_entity_poly.pdbx_strand_id
1 'polypeptide(L)'
;MSTLTTAAYLVSSVLFILSLRGLSHPSTARRGNFLGILGMTIAIVTTLSNPGVLSYKEIGIAFLIGGLIGTSIAVKIQMTALPQLVAAFHSLVGLAAVFVAASAYYNPSAFNIGTVGSIPMGSLIEMSIGTAIGAVTFTGSIIAFGKLQGFVSGNPLVFKGQHFINLLLGLGIIALIVKFCIDQNQELFWLIVFASFVIGVLLIVPIGGADMPVIVSMLNSYSGWAAAGIGFTLSNNLLIITGALVGSSGAILSYIMCKGMNRSFLNVLLGGFGGEQAASAGGVKDDRQAKQGNAADAAFMMKNSKTIIIV
;
A
#
# COMPACT_ATOMS: atom_id res chain seq x y z
N MET A 1 7.80 11.50 -25.41
CA MET A 1 8.90 11.87 -24.46
C MET A 1 10.19 12.05 -25.23
N SER A 2 11.04 13.01 -24.84
CA SER A 2 12.38 13.15 -25.44
C SER A 2 13.28 11.97 -25.01
N THR A 3 14.30 11.65 -25.82
CA THR A 3 15.29 10.59 -25.50
C THR A 3 15.98 10.86 -24.15
N LEU A 4 16.22 12.14 -23.84
CA LEU A 4 16.82 12.57 -22.58
C LEU A 4 15.91 12.29 -21.39
N THR A 5 14.61 12.59 -21.48
CA THR A 5 13.61 12.29 -20.44
C THR A 5 13.54 10.79 -20.15
N THR A 6 13.52 9.97 -21.21
CA THR A 6 13.49 8.50 -21.06
C THR A 6 14.76 7.98 -20.40
N ALA A 7 15.93 8.50 -20.77
CA ALA A 7 17.21 8.13 -20.18
C ALA A 7 17.28 8.54 -18.70
N ALA A 8 16.80 9.75 -18.33
CA ALA A 8 16.77 10.21 -16.96
C ALA A 8 15.84 9.36 -16.07
N TYR A 9 14.67 8.97 -16.57
CA TYR A 9 13.76 8.05 -15.87
C TYR A 9 14.35 6.64 -15.72
N LEU A 10 15.09 6.15 -16.73
CA LEU A 10 15.80 4.88 -16.62
C LEU A 10 16.85 4.93 -15.51
N VAL A 11 17.67 5.98 -15.47
CA VAL A 11 18.67 6.18 -14.41
C VAL A 11 18.00 6.24 -13.04
N SER A 12 16.91 7.00 -12.89
CA SER A 12 16.14 7.07 -11.66
C SER A 12 15.62 5.70 -11.22
N SER A 13 15.08 4.90 -12.15
CA SER A 13 14.59 3.55 -11.88
C SER A 13 15.71 2.61 -11.39
N VAL A 14 16.87 2.65 -12.00
CA VAL A 14 18.05 1.88 -11.58
C VAL A 14 18.48 2.29 -10.17
N LEU A 15 18.49 3.59 -9.87
CA LEU A 15 18.81 4.11 -8.54
C LEU A 15 17.81 3.62 -7.49
N PHE A 16 16.51 3.53 -7.79
CA PHE A 16 15.51 2.98 -6.89
C PHE A 16 15.73 1.48 -6.63
N ILE A 17 16.06 0.69 -7.65
CA ILE A 17 16.40 -0.73 -7.46
C ILE A 17 17.62 -0.89 -6.55
N LEU A 18 18.68 -0.10 -6.79
CA LEU A 18 19.88 -0.12 -5.98
C LEU A 18 19.63 0.39 -4.55
N SER A 19 18.71 1.35 -4.38
CA SER A 19 18.23 1.82 -3.09
C SER A 19 17.60 0.71 -2.27
N LEU A 20 16.63 -0.02 -2.85
CA LEU A 20 15.98 -1.16 -2.19
C LEU A 20 16.99 -2.23 -1.78
N ARG A 21 17.93 -2.56 -2.66
CA ARG A 21 19.03 -3.49 -2.35
C ARG A 21 19.92 -2.96 -1.22
N GLY A 22 20.22 -1.67 -1.22
CA GLY A 22 21.02 -1.05 -0.16
C GLY A 22 20.32 -1.02 1.19
N LEU A 23 18.99 -0.83 1.21
CA LEU A 23 18.18 -0.81 2.43
C LEU A 23 17.97 -2.20 3.05
N SER A 24 18.28 -3.29 2.34
CA SER A 24 18.09 -4.66 2.85
C SER A 24 19.07 -5.04 3.97
N HIS A 25 20.17 -4.29 4.18
CA HIS A 25 21.15 -4.54 5.23
C HIS A 25 21.47 -3.27 6.02
N PRO A 26 21.57 -3.34 7.36
CA PRO A 26 21.89 -2.18 8.21
C PRO A 26 23.20 -1.48 7.83
N SER A 27 24.23 -2.24 7.43
CA SER A 27 25.54 -1.68 7.04
C SER A 27 25.51 -0.86 5.75
N THR A 28 24.57 -1.13 4.84
CA THR A 28 24.43 -0.46 3.55
C THR A 28 23.23 0.51 3.50
N ALA A 29 22.41 0.56 4.56
CA ALA A 29 21.15 1.29 4.59
C ALA A 29 21.31 2.80 4.30
N ARG A 30 22.36 3.43 4.85
CA ARG A 30 22.64 4.87 4.58
C ARG A 30 22.92 5.13 3.10
N ARG A 31 23.70 4.24 2.46
CA ARG A 31 24.01 4.35 1.03
C ARG A 31 22.75 4.10 0.19
N GLY A 32 21.94 3.10 0.57
CA GLY A 32 20.65 2.82 -0.07
C GLY A 32 19.71 4.03 -0.01
N ASN A 33 19.58 4.65 1.15
CA ASN A 33 18.77 5.86 1.32
C ASN A 33 19.27 7.02 0.44
N PHE A 34 20.57 7.25 0.38
CA PHE A 34 21.15 8.28 -0.49
C PHE A 34 20.83 8.04 -1.97
N LEU A 35 20.93 6.79 -2.45
CA LEU A 35 20.59 6.43 -3.83
C LEU A 35 19.08 6.67 -4.10
N GLY A 36 18.21 6.38 -3.13
CA GLY A 36 16.78 6.67 -3.23
C GLY A 36 16.49 8.18 -3.34
N ILE A 37 17.13 8.99 -2.51
CA ILE A 37 17.02 10.46 -2.57
C ILE A 37 17.50 10.98 -3.94
N LEU A 38 18.64 10.51 -4.41
CA LEU A 38 19.18 10.91 -5.73
C LEU A 38 18.24 10.51 -6.87
N GLY A 39 17.73 9.28 -6.86
CA GLY A 39 16.75 8.80 -7.84
C GLY A 39 15.47 9.64 -7.86
N MET A 40 14.93 9.97 -6.68
CA MET A 40 13.75 10.82 -6.55
C MET A 40 14.02 12.25 -7.04
N THR A 41 15.18 12.83 -6.72
CA THR A 41 15.55 14.16 -7.19
C THR A 41 15.61 14.20 -8.72
N ILE A 42 16.25 13.22 -9.36
CA ILE A 42 16.28 13.10 -10.82
C ILE A 42 14.88 12.98 -11.39
N ALA A 43 14.01 12.15 -10.79
CA ALA A 43 12.63 11.97 -11.21
C ALA A 43 11.84 13.29 -11.17
N ILE A 44 11.92 14.02 -10.06
CA ILE A 44 11.21 15.30 -9.87
C ILE A 44 11.70 16.33 -10.88
N VAL A 45 13.01 16.53 -10.99
CA VAL A 45 13.60 17.50 -11.93
C VAL A 45 13.23 17.18 -13.37
N THR A 46 13.29 15.90 -13.75
CA THR A 46 12.91 15.45 -15.10
C THR A 46 11.43 15.69 -15.36
N THR A 47 10.54 15.41 -14.40
CA THR A 47 9.10 15.64 -14.54
C THR A 47 8.80 17.14 -14.66
N LEU A 48 9.40 17.97 -13.82
CA LEU A 48 9.20 19.43 -13.86
C LEU A 48 9.77 20.07 -15.12
N SER A 49 10.78 19.46 -15.73
CA SER A 49 11.36 19.95 -17.01
C SER A 49 10.51 19.54 -18.23
N ASN A 50 9.40 18.82 -18.04
CA ASN A 50 8.54 18.42 -19.15
C ASN A 50 7.73 19.63 -19.64
N PRO A 51 7.70 19.91 -20.96
CA PRO A 51 6.91 21.02 -21.53
C PRO A 51 5.40 20.95 -21.24
N GLY A 52 4.89 19.78 -20.87
CA GLY A 52 3.48 19.60 -20.49
C GLY A 52 3.11 20.14 -19.09
N VAL A 53 4.08 20.62 -18.31
CA VAL A 53 3.80 21.23 -16.99
C VAL A 53 3.27 22.64 -17.20
N LEU A 54 2.00 22.86 -16.90
CA LEU A 54 1.30 24.12 -17.14
C LEU A 54 1.39 25.11 -15.98
N SER A 55 1.54 24.62 -14.74
CA SER A 55 1.50 25.46 -13.55
C SER A 55 2.51 25.05 -12.49
N TYR A 56 3.63 25.75 -12.48
CA TYR A 56 4.65 25.57 -11.45
C TYR A 56 4.24 26.15 -10.08
N LYS A 57 3.32 27.12 -10.06
CA LYS A 57 2.86 27.77 -8.84
C LYS A 57 2.07 26.80 -7.94
N GLU A 58 1.08 26.12 -8.51
CA GLU A 58 0.28 25.15 -7.75
C GLU A 58 1.12 23.95 -7.31
N ILE A 59 2.01 23.46 -8.18
CA ILE A 59 2.96 22.39 -7.83
C ILE A 59 3.86 22.84 -6.68
N GLY A 60 4.41 24.04 -6.73
CA GLY A 60 5.26 24.60 -5.68
C GLY A 60 4.53 24.73 -4.34
N ILE A 61 3.28 25.22 -4.36
CA ILE A 61 2.46 25.34 -3.15
C ILE A 61 2.15 23.96 -2.56
N ALA A 62 1.72 23.00 -3.39
CA ALA A 62 1.43 21.63 -2.95
C ALA A 62 2.68 20.95 -2.37
N PHE A 63 3.84 21.13 -3.01
CA PHE A 63 5.13 20.60 -2.54
C PHE A 63 5.55 21.22 -1.20
N LEU A 64 5.38 22.52 -1.02
CA LEU A 64 5.67 23.21 0.25
C LEU A 64 4.75 22.71 1.37
N ILE A 65 3.45 22.64 1.14
CA ILE A 65 2.49 22.16 2.14
C ILE A 65 2.79 20.71 2.52
N GLY A 66 2.92 19.82 1.54
CA GLY A 66 3.21 18.40 1.78
C GLY A 66 4.57 18.20 2.42
N GLY A 67 5.60 18.94 2.00
CA GLY A 67 6.94 18.90 2.55
C GLY A 67 7.01 19.38 3.99
N LEU A 68 6.34 20.47 4.34
CA LEU A 68 6.28 20.98 5.72
C LEU A 68 5.58 20.01 6.65
N ILE A 69 4.43 19.46 6.23
CA ILE A 69 3.70 18.46 7.02
C ILE A 69 4.54 17.18 7.17
N GLY A 70 5.06 16.65 6.07
CA GLY A 70 5.83 15.42 6.06
C GLY A 70 7.11 15.53 6.88
N THR A 71 7.86 16.61 6.75
CA THR A 71 9.09 16.85 7.54
C THR A 71 8.77 17.01 9.02
N SER A 72 7.69 17.73 9.36
CA SER A 72 7.28 17.92 10.76
C SER A 72 6.91 16.60 11.43
N ILE A 73 6.25 15.72 10.70
CA ILE A 73 5.90 14.38 11.19
C ILE A 73 7.16 13.51 11.29
N ALA A 74 7.99 13.48 10.26
CA ALA A 74 9.19 12.64 10.21
C ALA A 74 10.19 12.94 11.34
N VAL A 75 10.32 14.21 11.74
CA VAL A 75 11.22 14.62 12.85
C VAL A 75 10.64 14.25 14.21
N LYS A 76 9.31 14.23 14.37
CA LYS A 76 8.65 14.03 15.68
C LYS A 76 8.21 12.59 15.94
N ILE A 77 8.13 11.75 14.91
CA ILE A 77 7.61 10.39 15.03
C ILE A 77 8.52 9.50 15.86
N GLN A 78 7.94 8.73 16.76
CA GLN A 78 8.66 7.69 17.49
C GLN A 78 8.78 6.42 16.64
N MET A 79 9.89 5.67 16.79
CA MET A 79 10.12 4.43 16.04
C MET A 79 9.01 3.39 16.23
N THR A 80 8.40 3.36 17.42
CA THR A 80 7.27 2.48 17.74
C THR A 80 5.98 2.83 17.00
N ALA A 81 5.84 4.07 16.51
CA ALA A 81 4.69 4.57 15.79
C ALA A 81 4.87 4.56 14.25
N LEU A 82 5.99 3.99 13.74
CA LEU A 82 6.25 3.89 12.30
C LEU A 82 5.18 3.08 11.55
N PRO A 83 4.68 1.93 12.01
CA PRO A 83 3.65 1.19 11.30
C PRO A 83 2.37 2.01 11.08
N GLN A 84 1.96 2.78 12.09
CA GLN A 84 0.81 3.69 12.00
C GLN A 84 1.05 4.79 10.95
N LEU A 85 2.24 5.42 10.97
CA LEU A 85 2.59 6.44 9.99
C LEU A 85 2.59 5.90 8.57
N VAL A 86 3.16 4.71 8.37
CA VAL A 86 3.21 4.05 7.06
C VAL A 86 1.78 3.77 6.57
N ALA A 87 0.89 3.28 7.42
CA ALA A 87 -0.52 3.08 7.06
C ALA A 87 -1.21 4.41 6.67
N ALA A 88 -0.98 5.49 7.43
CA ALA A 88 -1.52 6.81 7.11
C ALA A 88 -1.01 7.31 5.75
N PHE A 89 0.27 7.15 5.44
CA PHE A 89 0.81 7.55 4.13
C PHE A 89 0.26 6.72 2.98
N HIS A 90 0.06 5.41 3.14
CA HIS A 90 -0.59 4.60 2.11
C HIS A 90 -2.02 5.05 1.82
N SER A 91 -2.75 5.55 2.82
CA SER A 91 -4.07 6.12 2.56
C SER A 91 -3.98 7.34 1.64
N LEU A 92 -3.05 8.26 1.91
CA LEU A 92 -2.85 9.45 1.07
C LEU A 92 -2.38 9.09 -0.35
N VAL A 93 -1.51 8.10 -0.50
CA VAL A 93 -1.07 7.60 -1.82
C VAL A 93 -2.24 6.99 -2.58
N GLY A 94 -3.08 6.19 -1.92
CA GLY A 94 -4.29 5.63 -2.53
C GLY A 94 -5.26 6.72 -3.00
N LEU A 95 -5.49 7.74 -2.17
CA LEU A 95 -6.33 8.88 -2.53
C LEU A 95 -5.74 9.70 -3.67
N ALA A 96 -4.42 9.91 -3.67
CA ALA A 96 -3.72 10.59 -4.77
C ALA A 96 -3.91 9.86 -6.10
N ALA A 97 -3.86 8.52 -6.12
CA ALA A 97 -4.13 7.73 -7.32
C ALA A 97 -5.54 7.95 -7.85
N VAL A 98 -6.55 8.02 -6.97
CA VAL A 98 -7.94 8.33 -7.36
C VAL A 98 -8.03 9.72 -8.00
N PHE A 99 -7.43 10.75 -7.40
CA PHE A 99 -7.49 12.11 -7.93
C PHE A 99 -6.71 12.28 -9.24
N VAL A 100 -5.57 11.62 -9.39
CA VAL A 100 -4.81 11.64 -10.65
C VAL A 100 -5.62 10.97 -11.76
N ALA A 101 -6.26 9.83 -11.50
CA ALA A 101 -7.15 9.19 -12.44
C ALA A 101 -8.35 10.07 -12.80
N ALA A 102 -8.99 10.71 -11.80
CA ALA A 102 -10.07 11.64 -12.03
C ALA A 102 -9.62 12.82 -12.92
N SER A 103 -8.44 13.39 -12.64
CA SER A 103 -7.88 14.48 -13.46
C SER A 103 -7.64 14.03 -14.90
N ALA A 104 -7.12 12.82 -15.11
CA ALA A 104 -6.91 12.24 -16.43
C ALA A 104 -8.24 11.97 -17.17
N TYR A 105 -9.26 11.52 -16.45
CA TYR A 105 -10.60 11.30 -17.00
C TYR A 105 -11.28 12.59 -17.44
N TYR A 106 -11.22 13.65 -16.59
CA TYR A 106 -11.86 14.94 -16.90
C TYR A 106 -11.10 15.76 -17.93
N ASN A 107 -9.80 15.57 -18.06
CA ASN A 107 -8.98 16.32 -19.02
C ASN A 107 -8.03 15.39 -19.81
N PRO A 108 -8.57 14.43 -20.58
CA PRO A 108 -7.78 13.42 -21.25
C PRO A 108 -6.80 13.98 -22.30
N SER A 109 -7.14 15.12 -22.90
CA SER A 109 -6.27 15.80 -23.87
C SER A 109 -4.96 16.32 -23.26
N ALA A 110 -4.99 16.76 -21.99
CA ALA A 110 -3.80 17.21 -21.27
C ALA A 110 -2.79 16.06 -21.02
N PHE A 111 -3.29 14.83 -20.98
CA PHE A 111 -2.48 13.62 -20.77
C PHE A 111 -2.22 12.84 -22.06
N ASN A 112 -2.65 13.33 -23.22
CA ASN A 112 -2.53 12.68 -24.52
C ASN A 112 -3.19 11.29 -24.59
N ILE A 113 -4.29 11.09 -23.84
CA ILE A 113 -5.05 9.83 -23.79
C ILE A 113 -6.40 9.92 -24.49
N GLY A 114 -6.58 10.90 -25.38
CA GLY A 114 -7.80 11.09 -26.17
C GLY A 114 -8.52 12.38 -25.85
N THR A 115 -9.84 12.38 -26.05
CA THR A 115 -10.75 13.51 -25.74
C THR A 115 -11.87 13.04 -24.85
N VAL A 116 -12.57 13.96 -24.19
CA VAL A 116 -13.72 13.64 -23.32
C VAL A 116 -14.77 12.85 -24.12
N GLY A 117 -15.15 11.69 -23.61
CA GLY A 117 -16.09 10.77 -24.29
C GLY A 117 -15.48 9.91 -25.39
N SER A 118 -14.18 10.02 -25.66
CA SER A 118 -13.45 9.21 -26.65
C SER A 118 -12.06 8.86 -26.15
N ILE A 119 -12.00 8.27 -24.96
CA ILE A 119 -10.77 7.73 -24.37
C ILE A 119 -10.59 6.29 -24.88
N PRO A 120 -9.40 5.87 -25.31
CA PRO A 120 -9.14 4.49 -25.70
C PRO A 120 -9.47 3.49 -24.60
N MET A 121 -10.05 2.35 -24.97
CA MET A 121 -10.50 1.31 -24.02
C MET A 121 -9.38 0.82 -23.11
N GLY A 122 -8.15 0.69 -23.64
CA GLY A 122 -6.99 0.32 -22.81
C GLY A 122 -6.75 1.30 -21.67
N SER A 123 -6.72 2.60 -21.96
CA SER A 123 -6.55 3.65 -20.94
C SER A 123 -7.70 3.71 -19.93
N LEU A 124 -8.95 3.42 -20.37
CA LEU A 124 -10.10 3.33 -19.47
C LEU A 124 -9.99 2.16 -18.49
N ILE A 125 -9.57 0.98 -18.98
CA ILE A 125 -9.35 -0.20 -18.15
C ILE A 125 -8.23 0.06 -17.12
N GLU A 126 -7.08 0.58 -17.58
CA GLU A 126 -5.93 0.89 -16.72
C GLU A 126 -6.30 1.92 -15.65
N MET A 127 -6.97 3.00 -16.05
CA MET A 127 -7.48 4.04 -15.17
C MET A 127 -8.45 3.48 -14.13
N SER A 128 -9.43 2.67 -14.56
CA SER A 128 -10.44 2.10 -13.67
C SER A 128 -9.83 1.17 -12.64
N ILE A 129 -8.91 0.29 -13.07
CA ILE A 129 -8.22 -0.64 -12.17
C ILE A 129 -7.33 0.14 -11.19
N GLY A 130 -6.52 1.09 -11.70
CA GLY A 130 -5.68 1.94 -10.85
C GLY A 130 -6.48 2.71 -9.82
N THR A 131 -7.62 3.28 -10.23
CA THR A 131 -8.57 3.99 -9.35
C THR A 131 -9.18 3.07 -8.30
N ALA A 132 -9.67 1.90 -8.70
CA ALA A 132 -10.30 0.95 -7.79
C ALA A 132 -9.29 0.47 -6.72
N ILE A 133 -8.07 0.08 -7.13
CA ILE A 133 -7.02 -0.32 -6.20
C ILE A 133 -6.61 0.85 -5.28
N GLY A 134 -6.48 2.06 -5.83
CA GLY A 134 -6.20 3.28 -5.04
C GLY A 134 -7.27 3.57 -4.00
N ALA A 135 -8.55 3.45 -4.37
CA ALA A 135 -9.69 3.66 -3.48
C ALA A 135 -9.74 2.61 -2.36
N VAL A 136 -9.54 1.33 -2.67
CA VAL A 136 -9.41 0.25 -1.67
C VAL A 136 -8.25 0.53 -0.72
N THR A 137 -7.11 0.95 -1.26
CA THR A 137 -5.93 1.30 -0.47
C THR A 137 -6.20 2.45 0.49
N PHE A 138 -6.88 3.49 0.04
CA PHE A 138 -7.23 4.65 0.86
C PHE A 138 -8.03 4.24 2.09
N THR A 139 -9.20 3.66 1.91
CA THR A 139 -10.09 3.31 3.02
C THR A 139 -9.55 2.17 3.86
N GLY A 140 -8.95 1.15 3.24
CA GLY A 140 -8.31 0.05 3.96
C GLY A 140 -7.18 0.54 4.86
N SER A 141 -6.37 1.48 4.39
CA SER A 141 -5.27 2.05 5.18
C SER A 141 -5.77 2.93 6.33
N ILE A 142 -6.88 3.65 6.16
CA ILE A 142 -7.52 4.40 7.26
C ILE A 142 -7.96 3.44 8.36
N ILE A 143 -8.60 2.33 8.02
CA ILE A 143 -9.02 1.32 9.01
C ILE A 143 -7.80 0.67 9.68
N ALA A 144 -6.77 0.32 8.92
CA ALA A 144 -5.54 -0.24 9.48
C ALA A 144 -4.86 0.75 10.43
N PHE A 145 -4.74 2.02 10.05
CA PHE A 145 -4.26 3.10 10.92
C PHE A 145 -5.09 3.21 12.19
N GLY A 146 -6.42 3.24 12.07
CA GLY A 146 -7.33 3.33 13.21
C GLY A 146 -7.19 2.16 14.19
N LYS A 147 -6.98 0.93 13.69
CA LYS A 147 -6.71 -0.26 14.51
C LYS A 147 -5.35 -0.18 15.20
N LEU A 148 -4.31 0.25 14.51
CA LEU A 148 -2.96 0.41 15.06
C LEU A 148 -2.88 1.53 16.11
N GLN A 149 -3.69 2.58 15.97
CA GLN A 149 -3.77 3.67 16.95
C GLN A 149 -4.73 3.38 18.12
N GLY A 150 -5.50 2.29 18.03
CA GLY A 150 -6.51 1.97 19.04
C GLY A 150 -7.82 2.75 18.92
N PHE A 151 -8.02 3.56 17.87
CA PHE A 151 -9.30 4.22 17.60
C PHE A 151 -10.39 3.24 17.17
N VAL A 152 -9.98 2.18 16.49
CA VAL A 152 -10.83 1.05 16.10
C VAL A 152 -10.35 -0.17 16.87
N SER A 153 -11.30 -1.00 17.35
CA SER A 153 -10.94 -2.23 18.07
C SER A 153 -9.99 -3.11 17.23
N GLY A 154 -8.90 -3.56 17.86
CA GLY A 154 -7.98 -4.53 17.25
C GLY A 154 -8.59 -5.93 17.08
N ASN A 155 -9.74 -6.20 17.68
CA ASN A 155 -10.43 -7.48 17.52
C ASN A 155 -11.00 -7.58 16.08
N PRO A 156 -10.96 -8.76 15.47
CA PRO A 156 -11.59 -9.00 14.17
C PRO A 156 -13.11 -8.86 14.30
N LEU A 157 -13.69 -8.00 13.47
CA LEU A 157 -15.13 -7.79 13.42
C LEU A 157 -15.69 -8.63 12.27
N VAL A 158 -16.03 -9.88 12.58
CA VAL A 158 -16.51 -10.88 11.63
C VAL A 158 -18.03 -10.93 11.66
N PHE A 159 -18.70 -10.93 10.51
CA PHE A 159 -20.14 -11.09 10.38
C PHE A 159 -20.50 -12.19 9.37
N LYS A 160 -21.67 -12.81 9.57
CA LYS A 160 -22.14 -13.89 8.69
C LYS A 160 -22.33 -13.36 7.27
N GLY A 161 -21.76 -14.08 6.27
CA GLY A 161 -21.89 -13.72 4.85
C GLY A 161 -20.90 -12.68 4.35
N GLN A 162 -19.92 -12.22 5.16
CA GLN A 162 -18.94 -11.20 4.75
C GLN A 162 -18.23 -11.54 3.44
N HIS A 163 -17.81 -12.80 3.25
CA HIS A 163 -17.11 -13.23 2.04
C HIS A 163 -18.02 -13.19 0.80
N PHE A 164 -19.29 -13.53 0.97
CA PHE A 164 -20.27 -13.45 -0.10
C PHE A 164 -20.56 -11.99 -0.49
N ILE A 165 -20.70 -11.11 0.49
CA ILE A 165 -20.89 -9.67 0.25
C ILE A 165 -19.66 -9.07 -0.44
N ASN A 166 -18.46 -9.40 0.02
CA ASN A 166 -17.21 -8.94 -0.60
C ASN A 166 -17.07 -9.45 -2.04
N LEU A 167 -17.45 -10.70 -2.30
CA LEU A 167 -17.47 -11.27 -3.65
C LEU A 167 -18.47 -10.55 -4.55
N LEU A 168 -19.69 -10.31 -4.08
CA LEU A 168 -20.73 -9.58 -4.85
C LEU A 168 -20.29 -8.15 -5.15
N LEU A 169 -19.70 -7.46 -4.18
CA LEU A 169 -19.16 -6.10 -4.40
C LEU A 169 -18.00 -6.12 -5.39
N GLY A 170 -17.09 -7.09 -5.29
CA GLY A 170 -15.99 -7.24 -6.25
C GLY A 170 -16.49 -7.49 -7.67
N LEU A 171 -17.44 -8.39 -7.84
CA LEU A 171 -18.08 -8.65 -9.14
C LEU A 171 -18.86 -7.42 -9.63
N GLY A 172 -19.52 -6.70 -8.73
CA GLY A 172 -20.19 -5.43 -9.02
C GLY A 172 -19.23 -4.37 -9.53
N ILE A 173 -18.06 -4.22 -8.91
CA ILE A 173 -17.01 -3.29 -9.36
C ILE A 173 -16.52 -3.68 -10.75
N ILE A 174 -16.30 -4.97 -11.03
CA ILE A 174 -15.90 -5.44 -12.36
C ILE A 174 -16.98 -5.10 -13.40
N ALA A 175 -18.25 -5.35 -13.09
CA ALA A 175 -19.36 -4.99 -13.97
C ALA A 175 -19.46 -3.48 -14.22
N LEU A 176 -19.23 -2.66 -13.19
CA LEU A 176 -19.20 -1.21 -13.32
C LEU A 176 -18.03 -0.74 -14.18
N ILE A 177 -16.84 -1.36 -14.05
CA ILE A 177 -15.69 -1.06 -14.90
C ILE A 177 -16.00 -1.38 -16.36
N VAL A 178 -16.57 -2.55 -16.64
CA VAL A 178 -16.96 -2.93 -18.01
C VAL A 178 -17.95 -1.91 -18.58
N LYS A 179 -18.98 -1.55 -17.81
CA LYS A 179 -19.96 -0.56 -18.23
C LYS A 179 -19.34 0.83 -18.42
N PHE A 180 -18.45 1.25 -17.54
CA PHE A 180 -17.71 2.51 -17.66
C PHE A 180 -16.86 2.55 -18.94
N CYS A 181 -16.20 1.45 -19.30
CA CYS A 181 -15.41 1.36 -20.53
C CYS A 181 -16.28 1.48 -21.80
N ILE A 182 -17.56 1.11 -21.74
CA ILE A 182 -18.51 1.22 -22.86
C ILE A 182 -19.12 2.63 -22.93
N ASP A 183 -19.63 3.10 -21.80
CA ASP A 183 -20.48 4.32 -21.74
C ASP A 183 -19.67 5.59 -21.50
N GLN A 184 -18.46 5.48 -20.94
CA GLN A 184 -17.57 6.58 -20.54
C GLN A 184 -18.30 7.66 -19.70
N ASN A 185 -19.21 7.22 -18.80
CA ASN A 185 -20.05 8.11 -18.01
C ASN A 185 -19.36 8.47 -16.68
N GLN A 186 -19.39 9.76 -16.34
CA GLN A 186 -18.84 10.30 -15.10
C GLN A 186 -19.45 9.68 -13.84
N GLU A 187 -20.76 9.41 -13.84
CA GLU A 187 -21.43 8.80 -12.70
C GLU A 187 -20.89 7.40 -12.41
N LEU A 188 -20.60 6.61 -13.46
CA LEU A 188 -20.03 5.28 -13.33
C LEU A 188 -18.62 5.33 -12.75
N PHE A 189 -17.81 6.32 -13.14
CA PHE A 189 -16.47 6.51 -12.55
C PHE A 189 -16.55 6.70 -11.03
N TRP A 190 -17.39 7.62 -10.56
CA TRP A 190 -17.54 7.87 -9.13
C TRP A 190 -18.23 6.72 -8.38
N LEU A 191 -19.10 5.98 -9.06
CA LEU A 191 -19.71 4.78 -8.47
C LEU A 191 -18.66 3.67 -8.26
N ILE A 192 -17.72 3.49 -9.20
CA ILE A 192 -16.56 2.60 -9.02
C ILE A 192 -15.73 3.04 -7.81
N VAL A 193 -15.42 4.34 -7.70
CA VAL A 193 -14.66 4.89 -6.55
C VAL A 193 -15.37 4.59 -5.23
N PHE A 194 -16.68 4.91 -5.16
CA PHE A 194 -17.46 4.69 -3.94
C PHE A 194 -17.57 3.21 -3.55
N ALA A 195 -17.87 2.33 -4.51
CA ALA A 195 -17.92 0.89 -4.28
C ALA A 195 -16.57 0.34 -3.81
N SER A 196 -15.46 0.87 -4.37
CA SER A 196 -14.10 0.52 -3.97
C SER A 196 -13.73 1.04 -2.59
N PHE A 197 -14.25 2.20 -2.17
CA PHE A 197 -14.13 2.66 -0.78
C PHE A 197 -14.83 1.70 0.19
N VAL A 198 -16.03 1.27 -0.13
CA VAL A 198 -16.80 0.35 0.71
C VAL A 198 -16.08 -1.00 0.86
N ILE A 199 -15.63 -1.59 -0.25
CA ILE A 199 -14.93 -2.89 -0.18
C ILE A 199 -13.59 -2.77 0.56
N GLY A 200 -12.87 -1.63 0.45
CA GLY A 200 -11.65 -1.39 1.20
C GLY A 200 -11.85 -1.42 2.72
N VAL A 201 -12.95 -0.85 3.21
CA VAL A 201 -13.35 -0.97 4.63
C VAL A 201 -13.67 -2.42 4.99
N LEU A 202 -14.54 -3.08 4.20
CA LEU A 202 -15.01 -4.44 4.49
C LEU A 202 -13.91 -5.48 4.46
N LEU A 203 -12.84 -5.28 3.69
CA LEU A 203 -11.69 -6.19 3.65
C LEU A 203 -10.84 -6.11 4.92
N ILE A 204 -10.66 -4.90 5.50
CA ILE A 204 -9.71 -4.71 6.61
C ILE A 204 -10.37 -4.82 7.98
N VAL A 205 -11.66 -4.51 8.09
CA VAL A 205 -12.39 -4.59 9.35
C VAL A 205 -12.35 -5.98 10.01
N PRO A 206 -12.46 -7.12 9.27
CA PRO A 206 -12.43 -8.45 9.87
C PRO A 206 -11.03 -8.94 10.28
N ILE A 207 -9.98 -8.18 9.98
CA ILE A 207 -8.61 -8.61 10.25
C ILE A 207 -8.19 -8.20 11.66
N GLY A 208 -7.61 -9.13 12.39
CA GLY A 208 -7.16 -8.89 13.78
C GLY A 208 -5.88 -8.04 13.86
N GLY A 209 -5.67 -7.39 15.00
CA GLY A 209 -4.50 -6.55 15.26
C GLY A 209 -3.16 -7.29 15.12
N ALA A 210 -3.13 -8.58 15.48
CA ALA A 210 -1.93 -9.42 15.33
C ALA A 210 -1.47 -9.59 13.87
N ASP A 211 -2.40 -9.53 12.91
CA ASP A 211 -2.11 -9.67 11.48
C ASP A 211 -1.85 -8.31 10.78
N MET A 212 -1.97 -7.19 11.51
CA MET A 212 -1.81 -5.85 10.95
C MET A 212 -0.46 -5.61 10.26
N PRO A 213 0.70 -6.11 10.71
CA PRO A 213 1.95 -5.94 9.99
C PRO A 213 1.92 -6.49 8.57
N VAL A 214 1.30 -7.67 8.38
CA VAL A 214 1.08 -8.28 7.06
C VAL A 214 0.18 -7.39 6.20
N ILE A 215 -0.89 -6.87 6.79
CA ILE A 215 -1.85 -6.03 6.10
C ILE A 215 -1.24 -4.69 5.67
N VAL A 216 -0.47 -4.03 6.52
CA VAL A 216 0.23 -2.80 6.16
C VAL A 216 1.17 -3.04 4.97
N SER A 217 1.90 -4.18 4.96
CA SER A 217 2.73 -4.55 3.82
C SER A 217 1.91 -4.84 2.56
N MET A 218 0.72 -5.44 2.70
CA MET A 218 -0.17 -5.68 1.56
C MET A 218 -0.80 -4.40 1.02
N LEU A 219 -1.17 -3.46 1.89
CA LEU A 219 -1.63 -2.12 1.50
C LEU A 219 -0.52 -1.33 0.79
N ASN A 220 0.75 -1.49 1.20
CA ASN A 220 1.90 -0.98 0.44
C ASN A 220 1.95 -1.59 -0.97
N SER A 221 1.71 -2.89 -1.11
CA SER A 221 1.62 -3.54 -2.41
C SER A 221 0.48 -2.95 -3.27
N TYR A 222 -0.70 -2.76 -2.69
CA TYR A 222 -1.84 -2.15 -3.40
C TYR A 222 -1.54 -0.72 -3.85
N SER A 223 -0.89 0.10 -3.00
CA SER A 223 -0.47 1.45 -3.40
C SER A 223 0.51 1.43 -4.57
N GLY A 224 1.44 0.46 -4.60
CA GLY A 224 2.33 0.24 -5.73
C GLY A 224 1.58 -0.15 -7.01
N TRP A 225 0.63 -1.07 -6.94
CA TRP A 225 -0.16 -1.46 -8.09
C TRP A 225 -1.08 -0.34 -8.60
N ALA A 226 -1.66 0.47 -7.70
CA ALA A 226 -2.40 1.67 -8.08
C ALA A 226 -1.51 2.64 -8.85
N ALA A 227 -0.28 2.89 -8.34
CA ALA A 227 0.70 3.75 -9.01
C ALA A 227 1.09 3.20 -10.40
N ALA A 228 1.30 1.89 -10.53
CA ALA A 228 1.58 1.26 -11.83
C ALA A 228 0.40 1.41 -12.80
N GLY A 229 -0.84 1.18 -12.36
CA GLY A 229 -2.05 1.36 -13.17
C GLY A 229 -2.19 2.79 -13.69
N ILE A 230 -2.01 3.77 -12.82
CA ILE A 230 -2.00 5.19 -13.24
C ILE A 230 -0.80 5.49 -14.15
N GLY A 231 0.34 4.85 -13.90
CA GLY A 231 1.53 4.96 -14.74
C GLY A 231 1.27 4.49 -16.18
N PHE A 232 0.53 3.40 -16.38
CA PHE A 232 0.08 2.94 -17.70
C PHE A 232 -0.82 3.98 -18.35
N THR A 233 -1.87 4.43 -17.65
CA THR A 233 -2.79 5.47 -18.14
C THR A 233 -2.06 6.73 -18.62
N LEU A 234 -1.06 7.19 -17.85
CA LEU A 234 -0.28 8.39 -18.18
C LEU A 234 0.92 8.14 -19.09
N SER A 235 1.13 6.90 -19.55
CA SER A 235 2.33 6.48 -20.31
C SER A 235 3.64 6.91 -19.62
N ASN A 236 3.67 6.84 -18.29
CA ASN A 236 4.81 7.22 -17.45
C ASN A 236 5.61 5.98 -17.02
N ASN A 237 6.66 5.67 -17.75
CA ASN A 237 7.49 4.48 -17.50
C ASN A 237 8.11 4.44 -16.09
N LEU A 238 8.50 5.61 -15.53
CA LEU A 238 9.04 5.66 -14.18
C LEU A 238 7.99 5.23 -13.15
N LEU A 239 6.76 5.73 -13.28
CA LEU A 239 5.67 5.39 -12.37
C LEU A 239 5.27 3.91 -12.49
N ILE A 240 5.30 3.36 -13.71
CA ILE A 240 5.09 1.91 -13.94
C ILE A 240 6.16 1.08 -13.21
N ILE A 241 7.44 1.40 -13.43
CA ILE A 241 8.55 0.65 -12.84
C ILE A 241 8.55 0.75 -11.31
N THR A 242 8.42 1.97 -10.78
CA THR A 242 8.41 2.17 -9.32
C THR A 242 7.18 1.54 -8.68
N GLY A 243 6.01 1.66 -9.30
CA GLY A 243 4.80 1.00 -8.85
C GLY A 243 4.89 -0.52 -8.85
N ALA A 244 5.45 -1.12 -9.91
CA ALA A 244 5.69 -2.55 -9.99
C ALA A 244 6.69 -3.04 -8.94
N LEU A 245 7.77 -2.29 -8.68
CA LEU A 245 8.76 -2.61 -7.64
C LEU A 245 8.14 -2.58 -6.24
N VAL A 246 7.41 -1.51 -5.91
CA VAL A 246 6.75 -1.37 -4.61
C VAL A 246 5.66 -2.43 -4.46
N GLY A 247 4.85 -2.64 -5.50
CA GLY A 247 3.77 -3.62 -5.50
C GLY A 247 4.27 -5.04 -5.28
N SER A 248 5.28 -5.46 -6.03
CA SER A 248 5.86 -6.81 -5.88
C SER A 248 6.59 -6.99 -4.55
N SER A 249 7.38 -5.99 -4.11
CA SER A 249 8.11 -6.08 -2.84
C SER A 249 7.15 -6.19 -1.64
N GLY A 250 6.06 -5.43 -1.62
CA GLY A 250 5.04 -5.51 -0.58
C GLY A 250 4.34 -6.87 -0.53
N ALA A 251 3.97 -7.43 -1.70
CA ALA A 251 3.35 -8.75 -1.79
C ALA A 251 4.29 -9.87 -1.31
N ILE A 252 5.55 -9.84 -1.75
CA ILE A 252 6.57 -10.82 -1.32
C ILE A 252 6.81 -10.74 0.19
N LEU A 253 6.94 -9.51 0.73
CA LEU A 253 7.13 -9.32 2.17
C LEU A 253 5.94 -9.83 2.97
N SER A 254 4.72 -9.55 2.54
CA SER A 254 3.49 -10.07 3.17
C SER A 254 3.47 -11.60 3.19
N TYR A 255 3.83 -12.24 2.07
CA TYR A 255 3.92 -13.69 1.97
C TYR A 255 4.96 -14.28 2.94
N ILE A 256 6.17 -13.67 2.98
CA ILE A 256 7.25 -14.12 3.87
C ILE A 256 6.85 -13.95 5.34
N MET A 257 6.21 -12.83 5.69
CA MET A 257 5.70 -12.60 7.05
C MET A 257 4.65 -13.63 7.45
N CYS A 258 3.69 -13.94 6.58
CA CYS A 258 2.71 -15.00 6.84
C CYS A 258 3.38 -16.34 7.08
N LYS A 259 4.38 -16.69 6.26
CA LYS A 259 5.17 -17.92 6.44
C LYS A 259 5.92 -17.93 7.77
N GLY A 260 6.54 -16.81 8.17
CA GLY A 260 7.22 -16.65 9.45
C GLY A 260 6.29 -16.76 10.65
N MET A 261 5.04 -16.30 10.51
CA MET A 261 3.99 -16.39 11.53
C MET A 261 3.26 -17.76 11.52
N ASN A 262 3.65 -18.70 10.65
CA ASN A 262 2.97 -19.96 10.42
C ASN A 262 1.47 -19.82 10.10
N ARG A 263 1.12 -18.79 9.30
CA ARG A 263 -0.25 -18.47 8.87
C ARG A 263 -0.37 -18.58 7.36
N SER A 264 -1.53 -19.04 6.88
CA SER A 264 -1.82 -19.01 5.45
C SER A 264 -2.03 -17.56 4.98
N PHE A 265 -1.31 -17.19 3.92
CA PHE A 265 -1.43 -15.85 3.32
C PHE A 265 -2.87 -15.52 2.90
N LEU A 266 -3.57 -16.46 2.27
CA LEU A 266 -4.97 -16.27 1.87
C LEU A 266 -5.90 -16.13 3.07
N ASN A 267 -5.67 -16.89 4.14
CA ASN A 267 -6.48 -16.78 5.35
C ASN A 267 -6.31 -15.41 6.05
N VAL A 268 -5.10 -14.87 6.04
CA VAL A 268 -4.83 -13.53 6.60
C VAL A 268 -5.49 -12.46 5.72
N LEU A 269 -5.33 -12.55 4.39
CA LEU A 269 -5.81 -11.56 3.44
C LEU A 269 -7.35 -11.50 3.39
N LEU A 270 -8.02 -12.65 3.46
CA LEU A 270 -9.48 -12.72 3.40
C LEU A 270 -10.14 -12.42 4.75
N GLY A 271 -9.39 -12.45 5.85
CA GLY A 271 -9.90 -12.20 7.19
C GLY A 271 -10.94 -13.23 7.66
N GLY A 272 -10.92 -13.60 8.93
CA GLY A 272 -11.94 -14.43 9.53
C GLY A 272 -11.82 -15.96 9.33
N PHE A 273 -10.84 -16.46 8.60
CA PHE A 273 -10.57 -17.91 8.46
C PHE A 273 -9.59 -18.45 9.53
N GLY A 274 -9.18 -17.69 10.51
CA GLY A 274 -8.07 -18.07 11.39
C GLY A 274 -8.32 -17.97 12.89
N GLY A 275 -9.54 -17.64 13.32
CA GLY A 275 -9.82 -17.43 14.76
C GLY A 275 -9.80 -18.70 15.62
N GLU A 276 -10.15 -19.86 15.08
CA GLU A 276 -10.31 -21.09 15.86
C GLU A 276 -9.46 -22.28 15.39
N GLN A 277 -8.91 -22.28 14.18
CA GLN A 277 -8.15 -23.42 13.66
C GLN A 277 -6.64 -23.35 13.89
N ALA A 278 -6.07 -22.23 14.30
CA ALA A 278 -4.65 -22.15 14.65
C ALA A 278 -4.30 -22.88 15.96
N ALA A 279 -5.31 -23.21 16.76
CA ALA A 279 -5.13 -24.02 17.97
C ALA A 279 -5.23 -25.55 17.73
N SER A 280 -5.65 -25.99 16.52
CA SER A 280 -5.96 -27.41 16.28
C SER A 280 -5.07 -28.10 15.25
N ALA A 281 -4.21 -27.41 14.52
CA ALA A 281 -3.34 -28.03 13.52
C ALA A 281 -1.91 -28.22 14.07
N GLY A 282 -1.69 -29.32 14.74
CA GLY A 282 -0.35 -29.87 14.96
C GLY A 282 0.36 -29.55 16.27
N GLY A 283 -0.36 -29.15 17.30
CA GLY A 283 0.16 -29.19 18.66
C GLY A 283 0.11 -30.64 19.16
N VAL A 284 1.24 -31.33 19.22
CA VAL A 284 1.40 -32.42 20.18
C VAL A 284 0.90 -31.82 21.49
N LYS A 285 -0.14 -32.42 22.10
CA LYS A 285 -0.55 -32.07 23.48
C LYS A 285 0.66 -32.33 24.34
N ASP A 286 1.40 -31.27 24.63
CA ASP A 286 2.46 -31.29 25.60
C ASP A 286 1.76 -31.25 26.96
N ASP A 287 1.62 -32.41 27.61
CA ASP A 287 1.05 -32.57 28.94
C ASP A 287 1.90 -31.89 30.03
N ARG A 288 2.91 -31.11 29.64
CA ARG A 288 3.72 -30.34 30.57
C ARG A 288 2.93 -29.13 31.08
N GLN A 289 2.48 -29.22 32.32
CA GLN A 289 1.88 -28.07 33.03
C GLN A 289 2.94 -27.00 33.25
N ALA A 290 2.63 -25.75 32.87
CA ALA A 290 3.47 -24.61 33.19
C ALA A 290 3.67 -24.54 34.72
N LYS A 291 4.92 -24.61 35.20
CA LYS A 291 5.24 -24.40 36.60
C LYS A 291 5.07 -22.92 36.94
N GLN A 292 4.22 -22.63 37.91
CA GLN A 292 4.20 -21.30 38.47
C GLN A 292 5.53 -21.05 39.19
N GLY A 293 6.24 -20.02 38.78
CA GLY A 293 7.44 -19.51 39.42
C GLY A 293 7.22 -18.08 39.93
N ASN A 294 8.08 -17.64 40.84
CA ASN A 294 8.11 -16.25 41.26
C ASN A 294 9.27 -15.48 40.65
N ALA A 295 9.27 -14.16 40.83
CA ALA A 295 10.32 -13.30 40.22
C ALA A 295 11.72 -13.62 40.79
N ALA A 296 11.81 -14.12 42.03
CA ALA A 296 13.08 -14.51 42.66
C ALA A 296 13.67 -15.79 42.02
N ASP A 297 12.82 -16.77 41.70
CA ASP A 297 13.23 -17.98 40.97
C ASP A 297 13.70 -17.66 39.58
N ALA A 298 13.01 -16.77 38.87
CA ALA A 298 13.41 -16.31 37.53
C ALA A 298 14.76 -15.57 37.61
N ALA A 299 14.97 -14.69 38.57
CA ALA A 299 16.22 -13.97 38.78
C ALA A 299 17.39 -14.91 39.08
N PHE A 300 17.14 -15.95 39.91
CA PHE A 300 18.15 -16.97 40.24
C PHE A 300 18.54 -17.78 38.99
N MET A 301 17.57 -18.22 38.19
CA MET A 301 17.84 -18.95 36.94
C MET A 301 18.61 -18.07 35.93
N MET A 302 18.23 -16.81 35.77
CA MET A 302 18.92 -15.87 34.89
C MET A 302 20.37 -15.64 35.36
N LYS A 303 20.61 -15.45 36.65
CA LYS A 303 21.95 -15.24 37.22
C LYS A 303 22.90 -16.42 36.97
N ASN A 304 22.38 -17.64 36.95
CA ASN A 304 23.15 -18.86 36.77
C ASN A 304 23.19 -19.37 35.32
N SER A 305 22.50 -18.70 34.39
CA SER A 305 22.48 -19.08 32.99
C SER A 305 23.64 -18.44 32.22
N LYS A 306 24.29 -19.22 31.33
CA LYS A 306 25.35 -18.70 30.44
C LYS A 306 24.79 -17.89 29.27
N THR A 307 23.53 -18.15 28.88
CA THR A 307 22.85 -17.48 27.75
C THR A 307 21.36 -17.34 28.10
N ILE A 308 20.81 -16.15 27.88
CA ILE A 308 19.39 -15.86 28.12
C ILE A 308 18.81 -15.37 26.79
N ILE A 309 17.69 -15.97 26.37
CA ILE A 309 16.91 -15.51 25.21
C ILE A 309 15.60 -14.97 25.76
N ILE A 310 15.30 -13.71 25.45
CA ILE A 310 14.02 -13.06 25.76
C ILE A 310 13.16 -13.14 24.50
N VAL A 311 11.97 -13.76 24.62
CA VAL A 311 11.00 -13.95 23.54
C VAL A 311 9.76 -13.11 23.79
#